data_ba5272cebdd3249637f1519620d125bd
#
_entry.id   ba5272cebdd3249637f1519620d125bd
#
_cell.length_a   1.000
_cell.length_b   1.000
_cell.length_c   1.000
_cell.angle_alpha   90.00
_cell.angle_beta   90.00
_cell.angle_gamma   90.00
#
_symmetry.space_group_name_H-M   'P 1'
#
loop_
_entity.id
_entity.type
_entity.pdbx_description
1 polymer ?
#
loop_
_entity_poly.entity_id
_entity_poly.type
_entity_poly.pdbx_seq_one_letter_code
_entity_poly.pdbx_strand_id
1 'polypeptide(L)'
;MTSVLFDLDGVFYQGNQLIPGAVETLSWIKTHNIPYLFVTNTTSRSRKALQEKFSALGLEIDEFHLLTPPLAAVQWLKENINQQPVALYVPEVTKSEFSELTLWSHGKANPAAIVMGDLGEGWSFTVLNQIFRLLMADTRPVLIALGMTRYWQADDGLRLDVAPFVIALQHASGVAPLVLGKPDGLFYQAALKMLGSKAEQTLMVGDDIRGDIEGAQQAGLNAILVRTGKFRSVDLEQGIKPDAVIDSIKDFPQWWQENISR
;
A
#
# COMPACT_ATOMS: atom_id res chain seq x y z
N MET A 1 -10.22 15.84 15.59
CA MET A 1 -9.15 16.52 14.81
C MET A 1 -9.05 15.75 13.49
N THR A 2 -9.10 16.44 12.38
CA THR A 2 -9.05 15.79 11.06
C THR A 2 -7.61 15.40 10.74
N SER A 3 -7.42 14.19 10.26
CA SER A 3 -6.11 13.63 9.86
C SER A 3 -6.09 13.34 8.36
N VAL A 4 -4.91 13.07 7.80
CA VAL A 4 -4.76 12.88 6.36
C VAL A 4 -3.88 11.67 6.02
N LEU A 5 -4.36 10.84 5.12
CA LEU A 5 -3.57 9.85 4.39
C LEU A 5 -3.21 10.42 3.02
N PHE A 6 -1.96 10.34 2.63
CA PHE A 6 -1.48 10.77 1.32
C PHE A 6 -0.91 9.60 0.54
N ASP A 7 -1.34 9.41 -0.69
CA ASP A 7 -0.52 8.65 -1.62
C ASP A 7 0.76 9.42 -1.94
N LEU A 8 1.75 8.73 -2.44
CA LEU A 8 3.08 9.28 -2.74
C LEU A 8 3.31 9.47 -4.24
N ASP A 9 3.23 8.37 -5.01
CA ASP A 9 3.50 8.40 -6.45
C ASP A 9 2.31 9.02 -7.18
N GLY A 10 2.57 10.05 -7.97
CA GLY A 10 1.51 10.84 -8.61
C GLY A 10 0.96 11.98 -7.75
N VAL A 11 1.24 12.02 -6.44
CA VAL A 11 0.79 13.08 -5.52
C VAL A 11 1.94 13.97 -5.08
N PHE A 12 3.00 13.41 -4.50
CA PHE A 12 4.18 14.16 -4.05
C PHE A 12 5.36 14.08 -5.04
N TYR A 13 5.48 12.99 -5.76
CA TYR A 13 6.49 12.82 -6.81
C TYR A 13 5.93 12.02 -7.99
N GLN A 14 6.60 12.09 -9.12
CA GLN A 14 6.36 11.24 -10.29
C GLN A 14 7.70 10.84 -10.91
N GLY A 15 7.95 9.54 -11.00
CA GLY A 15 9.25 9.03 -11.41
C GLY A 15 10.36 9.44 -10.43
N ASN A 16 11.28 10.32 -10.88
CA ASN A 16 12.37 10.85 -10.08
C ASN A 16 12.29 12.39 -9.90
N GLN A 17 11.09 12.95 -9.98
CA GLN A 17 10.88 14.39 -9.83
C GLN A 17 9.77 14.65 -8.80
N LEU A 18 9.95 15.69 -7.98
CA LEU A 18 8.89 16.18 -7.10
C LEU A 18 7.79 16.87 -7.91
N ILE A 19 6.55 16.68 -7.52
CA ILE A 19 5.44 17.49 -8.00
C ILE A 19 5.56 18.88 -7.37
N PRO A 20 5.40 19.96 -8.17
CA PRO A 20 5.50 21.33 -7.64
C PRO A 20 4.58 21.56 -6.44
N GLY A 21 5.13 22.14 -5.36
CA GLY A 21 4.41 22.38 -4.12
C GLY A 21 4.44 21.23 -3.10
N ALA A 22 5.05 20.08 -3.42
CA ALA A 22 5.12 18.92 -2.52
C ALA A 22 5.85 19.23 -1.20
N VAL A 23 7.01 19.88 -1.27
CA VAL A 23 7.81 20.24 -0.09
C VAL A 23 7.10 21.29 0.75
N GLU A 24 6.55 22.31 0.11
CA GLU A 24 5.80 23.40 0.75
C GLU A 24 4.57 22.87 1.46
N THR A 25 3.82 21.96 0.81
CA THR A 25 2.63 21.34 1.41
C THR A 25 3.00 20.48 2.62
N LEU A 26 4.05 19.65 2.52
CA LEU A 26 4.50 18.86 3.67
C LEU A 26 4.95 19.74 4.84
N SER A 27 5.70 20.83 4.55
CA SER A 27 6.10 21.82 5.55
C SER A 27 4.88 22.47 6.20
N TRP A 28 3.89 22.84 5.39
CA TRP A 28 2.63 23.44 5.88
C TRP A 28 1.88 22.46 6.81
N ILE A 29 1.73 21.18 6.43
CA ILE A 29 1.09 20.13 7.24
C ILE A 29 1.79 20.00 8.60
N LYS A 30 3.13 19.94 8.61
CA LYS A 30 3.93 19.85 9.83
C LYS A 30 3.75 21.07 10.72
N THR A 31 3.77 22.28 10.14
CA THR A 31 3.62 23.55 10.87
C THR A 31 2.23 23.67 11.51
N HIS A 32 1.19 23.13 10.87
CA HIS A 32 -0.18 23.17 11.41
C HIS A 32 -0.51 21.97 12.30
N ASN A 33 0.49 21.11 12.61
CA ASN A 33 0.32 19.92 13.45
C ASN A 33 -0.83 19.02 12.98
N ILE A 34 -1.06 18.90 11.67
CA ILE A 34 -2.06 18.02 11.10
C ILE A 34 -1.52 16.58 11.17
N PRO A 35 -2.21 15.63 11.83
CA PRO A 35 -1.77 14.24 11.82
C PRO A 35 -1.84 13.69 10.39
N TYR A 36 -0.75 13.09 9.93
CA TYR A 36 -0.67 12.57 8.57
C TYR A 36 0.11 11.25 8.50
N LEU A 37 -0.18 10.49 7.45
CA LEU A 37 0.54 9.28 7.11
C LEU A 37 0.62 9.16 5.58
N PHE A 38 1.77 8.83 5.06
CA PHE A 38 1.93 8.43 3.67
C PHE A 38 1.57 6.96 3.51
N VAL A 39 0.79 6.64 2.49
CA VAL A 39 0.32 5.29 2.17
C VAL A 39 0.65 4.96 0.73
N THR A 40 1.39 3.89 0.48
CA THR A 40 1.83 3.50 -0.87
C THR A 40 1.63 2.01 -1.11
N ASN A 41 1.36 1.62 -2.36
CA ASN A 41 1.31 0.21 -2.77
C ASN A 41 2.69 -0.35 -3.17
N THR A 42 3.77 0.38 -2.93
CA THR A 42 5.12 -0.09 -3.25
C THR A 42 5.49 -1.30 -2.39
N THR A 43 5.78 -2.42 -3.05
CA THR A 43 6.23 -3.67 -2.42
C THR A 43 7.67 -4.04 -2.80
N SER A 44 8.23 -3.36 -3.81
CA SER A 44 9.56 -3.63 -4.37
C SER A 44 10.71 -2.93 -3.68
N ARG A 45 10.43 -2.13 -2.63
CA ARG A 45 11.44 -1.37 -1.86
C ARG A 45 11.11 -1.43 -0.37
N SER A 46 12.15 -1.46 0.47
CA SER A 46 11.97 -1.27 1.91
C SER A 46 11.62 0.19 2.22
N ARG A 47 11.01 0.45 3.39
CA ARG A 47 10.71 1.81 3.86
C ARG A 47 11.97 2.68 3.93
N LYS A 48 13.08 2.11 4.38
CA LYS A 48 14.38 2.78 4.40
C LYS A 48 14.81 3.22 3.00
N ALA A 49 14.72 2.35 2.01
CA ALA A 49 15.07 2.70 0.62
C ALA A 49 14.11 3.76 0.03
N LEU A 50 12.84 3.76 0.43
CA LEU A 50 11.90 4.81 0.07
C LEU A 50 12.26 6.15 0.73
N GLN A 51 12.60 6.16 2.01
CA GLN A 51 13.05 7.34 2.73
C GLN A 51 14.30 7.94 2.09
N GLU A 52 15.31 7.11 1.78
CA GLU A 52 16.54 7.56 1.09
C GLU A 52 16.22 8.18 -0.28
N LYS A 53 15.29 7.57 -1.05
CA LYS A 53 14.82 8.14 -2.32
C LYS A 53 14.18 9.51 -2.12
N PHE A 54 13.31 9.65 -1.14
CA PHE A 54 12.60 10.92 -0.90
C PHE A 54 13.54 12.01 -0.40
N SER A 55 14.46 11.68 0.50
CA SER A 55 15.50 12.62 0.96
C SER A 55 16.37 13.09 -0.19
N ALA A 56 16.77 12.21 -1.11
CA ALA A 56 17.51 12.58 -2.33
C ALA A 56 16.71 13.50 -3.26
N LEU A 57 15.38 13.47 -3.22
CA LEU A 57 14.50 14.39 -3.94
C LEU A 57 14.24 15.69 -3.18
N GLY A 58 14.69 15.83 -1.93
CA GLY A 58 14.43 16.99 -1.07
C GLY A 58 13.12 16.89 -0.27
N LEU A 59 12.50 15.72 -0.20
CA LEU A 59 11.28 15.49 0.58
C LEU A 59 11.63 14.67 1.84
N GLU A 60 11.71 15.33 2.99
CA GLU A 60 12.06 14.70 4.26
C GLU A 60 10.84 13.99 4.88
N ILE A 61 10.76 12.68 4.69
CA ILE A 61 9.74 11.79 5.25
C ILE A 61 10.40 10.87 6.28
N ASP A 62 9.84 10.85 7.47
CA ASP A 62 10.20 9.89 8.50
C ASP A 62 9.54 8.54 8.20
N GLU A 63 10.24 7.42 8.39
CA GLU A 63 9.70 6.08 8.17
C GLU A 63 8.49 5.76 9.05
N PHE A 64 8.34 6.43 10.22
CA PHE A 64 7.14 6.33 11.06
C PHE A 64 5.90 6.95 10.43
N HIS A 65 6.07 7.81 9.44
CA HIS A 65 4.98 8.40 8.65
C HIS A 65 4.77 7.70 7.30
N LEU A 66 5.23 6.44 7.16
CA LEU A 66 5.15 5.69 5.92
C LEU A 66 4.57 4.30 6.15
N LEU A 67 3.37 4.05 5.62
CA LEU A 67 2.76 2.72 5.57
C LEU A 67 2.94 2.12 4.17
N THR A 68 3.48 0.90 4.15
CA THR A 68 3.62 0.06 2.97
C THR A 68 2.87 -1.26 3.18
N PRO A 69 2.52 -2.00 2.12
CA PRO A 69 1.90 -3.31 2.26
C PRO A 69 2.71 -4.31 3.11
N PRO A 70 4.06 -4.38 3.01
CA PRO A 70 4.85 -5.18 3.93
C PRO A 70 4.66 -4.82 5.40
N LEU A 71 4.66 -3.52 5.75
CA LEU A 71 4.43 -3.09 7.13
C LEU A 71 3.02 -3.44 7.62
N ALA A 72 2.00 -3.22 6.78
CA ALA A 72 0.63 -3.62 7.10
C ALA A 72 0.53 -5.13 7.35
N ALA A 73 1.23 -5.95 6.53
CA ALA A 73 1.30 -7.39 6.72
C ALA A 73 1.99 -7.78 8.03
N VAL A 74 3.11 -7.13 8.37
CA VAL A 74 3.80 -7.37 9.65
C VAL A 74 2.89 -7.05 10.84
N GLN A 75 2.19 -5.91 10.81
CA GLN A 75 1.26 -5.53 11.88
C GLN A 75 0.14 -6.57 12.02
N TRP A 76 -0.50 -6.95 10.90
CA TRP A 76 -1.56 -7.95 10.91
C TRP A 76 -1.08 -9.31 11.42
N LEU A 77 0.11 -9.77 10.96
CA LEU A 77 0.70 -11.05 11.38
C LEU A 77 1.01 -11.08 12.87
N LYS A 78 1.57 -10.01 13.43
CA LYS A 78 1.83 -9.90 14.88
C LYS A 78 0.56 -10.05 15.73
N GLU A 79 -0.55 -9.51 15.24
CA GLU A 79 -1.82 -9.53 15.95
C GLU A 79 -2.58 -10.86 15.82
N ASN A 80 -2.44 -11.54 14.68
CA ASN A 80 -3.30 -12.67 14.34
C ASN A 80 -2.60 -14.04 14.33
N ILE A 81 -1.27 -14.08 14.16
CA ILE A 81 -0.52 -15.34 13.96
C ILE A 81 0.30 -15.77 15.19
N ASN A 82 0.36 -14.91 16.21
CA ASN A 82 0.95 -15.24 17.52
C ASN A 82 2.35 -15.91 17.41
N GLN A 83 3.30 -15.26 16.70
CA GLN A 83 4.70 -15.69 16.50
C GLN A 83 4.90 -17.04 15.78
N GLN A 84 3.85 -17.63 15.20
CA GLN A 84 4.00 -18.84 14.40
C GLN A 84 4.80 -18.56 13.12
N PRO A 85 5.44 -19.59 12.54
CA PRO A 85 6.27 -19.42 11.35
C PRO A 85 5.49 -18.90 10.14
N VAL A 86 6.08 -17.94 9.41
CA VAL A 86 5.54 -17.30 8.21
C VAL A 86 6.45 -17.58 7.02
N ALA A 87 5.88 -18.07 5.93
CA ALA A 87 6.60 -18.25 4.66
C ALA A 87 6.55 -16.96 3.84
N LEU A 88 7.71 -16.47 3.38
CA LEU A 88 7.83 -15.24 2.61
C LEU A 88 8.16 -15.56 1.14
N TYR A 89 7.32 -15.06 0.25
CA TYR A 89 7.52 -15.04 -1.21
C TYR A 89 7.48 -13.58 -1.68
N VAL A 90 8.51 -12.84 -1.27
CA VAL A 90 8.68 -11.40 -1.51
C VAL A 90 10.10 -11.13 -2.04
N PRO A 91 10.34 -9.99 -2.72
CA PRO A 91 11.69 -9.60 -3.15
C PRO A 91 12.69 -9.59 -1.99
N GLU A 92 13.94 -9.90 -2.24
CA GLU A 92 14.98 -9.93 -1.22
C GLU A 92 15.10 -8.62 -0.46
N VAL A 93 15.02 -7.50 -1.18
CA VAL A 93 15.09 -6.14 -0.60
C VAL A 93 13.96 -5.83 0.38
N THR A 94 12.85 -6.54 0.29
CA THR A 94 11.67 -6.35 1.15
C THR A 94 11.69 -7.27 2.38
N LYS A 95 12.50 -8.31 2.38
CA LYS A 95 12.56 -9.28 3.49
C LYS A 95 12.96 -8.65 4.82
N SER A 96 13.74 -7.57 4.78
CA SER A 96 14.14 -6.82 5.99
C SER A 96 12.95 -6.27 6.77
N GLU A 97 11.83 -5.95 6.12
CA GLU A 97 10.59 -5.49 6.76
C GLU A 97 9.97 -6.55 7.69
N PHE A 98 10.25 -7.83 7.42
CA PHE A 98 9.73 -8.98 8.17
C PHE A 98 10.70 -9.54 9.20
N SER A 99 11.81 -8.85 9.50
CA SER A 99 12.90 -9.33 10.37
C SER A 99 12.48 -9.67 11.80
N GLU A 100 11.38 -9.07 12.28
CA GLU A 100 10.83 -9.33 13.63
C GLU A 100 9.92 -10.57 13.70
N LEU A 101 9.66 -11.24 12.57
CA LEU A 101 8.80 -12.41 12.52
C LEU A 101 9.61 -13.71 12.55
N THR A 102 9.00 -14.76 13.04
CA THR A 102 9.54 -16.12 12.91
C THR A 102 9.36 -16.60 11.48
N LEU A 103 10.46 -16.74 10.74
CA LEU A 103 10.39 -17.17 9.36
C LEU A 103 10.33 -18.70 9.25
N TRP A 104 9.48 -19.18 8.35
CA TRP A 104 9.36 -20.59 8.02
C TRP A 104 10.58 -21.06 7.22
N SER A 105 10.99 -22.31 7.48
CA SER A 105 12.04 -22.99 6.71
C SER A 105 11.55 -24.35 6.22
N HIS A 106 12.03 -24.75 5.03
CA HIS A 106 11.71 -26.04 4.44
C HIS A 106 11.98 -27.22 5.38
N GLY A 107 11.13 -28.24 5.30
CA GLY A 107 11.30 -29.47 6.08
C GLY A 107 10.79 -29.41 7.52
N LYS A 108 10.22 -28.28 7.95
CA LYS A 108 9.53 -28.12 9.23
C LYS A 108 8.01 -28.19 9.05
N ALA A 109 7.27 -28.12 10.18
CA ALA A 109 5.80 -28.00 10.17
C ALA A 109 5.35 -26.87 9.24
N ASN A 110 4.12 -26.95 8.72
CA ASN A 110 3.56 -25.94 7.82
C ASN A 110 3.59 -24.53 8.44
N PRO A 111 3.81 -23.48 7.63
CA PRO A 111 3.71 -22.12 8.11
C PRO A 111 2.26 -21.79 8.49
N ALA A 112 2.05 -20.88 9.41
CA ALA A 112 0.73 -20.37 9.74
C ALA A 112 0.20 -19.35 8.72
N ALA A 113 1.11 -18.67 8.02
CA ALA A 113 0.78 -17.74 6.94
C ALA A 113 1.81 -17.81 5.81
N ILE A 114 1.34 -17.46 4.61
CA ILE A 114 2.15 -17.26 3.41
C ILE A 114 1.96 -15.82 2.96
N VAL A 115 3.06 -15.07 2.83
CA VAL A 115 3.05 -13.69 2.32
C VAL A 115 3.58 -13.68 0.90
N MET A 116 2.79 -13.14 -0.03
CA MET A 116 3.13 -13.01 -1.44
C MET A 116 3.24 -11.53 -1.84
N GLY A 117 4.42 -11.17 -2.37
CA GLY A 117 4.65 -9.90 -3.06
C GLY A 117 5.09 -10.14 -4.49
N ASP A 118 5.51 -9.10 -5.21
CA ASP A 118 6.04 -9.24 -6.56
C ASP A 118 7.47 -9.82 -6.51
N LEU A 119 7.62 -11.09 -6.82
CA LEU A 119 8.92 -11.76 -6.96
C LEU A 119 9.63 -11.47 -8.30
N GLY A 120 8.96 -10.78 -9.23
CA GLY A 120 9.50 -10.56 -10.58
C GLY A 120 9.90 -11.88 -11.25
N GLU A 121 11.14 -11.97 -11.71
CA GLU A 121 11.68 -13.18 -12.36
C GLU A 121 11.88 -14.36 -11.41
N GLY A 122 11.72 -14.16 -10.11
CA GLY A 122 11.75 -15.25 -9.12
C GLY A 122 10.52 -16.18 -9.18
N TRP A 123 9.45 -15.79 -9.87
CA TRP A 123 8.32 -16.66 -10.11
C TRP A 123 8.69 -17.82 -11.04
N SER A 124 8.36 -19.04 -10.60
CA SER A 124 8.57 -20.26 -11.36
C SER A 124 7.50 -21.29 -11.01
N PHE A 125 7.34 -22.30 -11.87
CA PHE A 125 6.43 -23.41 -11.58
C PHE A 125 6.80 -24.11 -10.27
N THR A 126 8.08 -24.22 -9.95
CA THR A 126 8.56 -24.81 -8.69
C THR A 126 8.07 -24.01 -7.48
N VAL A 127 8.21 -22.69 -7.51
CA VAL A 127 7.76 -21.80 -6.43
C VAL A 127 6.22 -21.86 -6.29
N LEU A 128 5.49 -21.77 -7.39
CA LEU A 128 4.01 -21.85 -7.38
C LEU A 128 3.52 -23.21 -6.83
N ASN A 129 4.13 -24.32 -7.26
CA ASN A 129 3.78 -25.65 -6.74
C ASN A 129 4.12 -25.81 -5.25
N GLN A 130 5.19 -25.19 -4.79
CA GLN A 130 5.51 -25.20 -3.36
C GLN A 130 4.43 -24.49 -2.55
N ILE A 131 4.05 -23.27 -2.96
CA ILE A 131 2.98 -22.51 -2.29
C ILE A 131 1.66 -23.30 -2.35
N PHE A 132 1.31 -23.83 -3.52
CA PHE A 132 0.11 -24.64 -3.70
C PHE A 132 0.06 -25.83 -2.73
N ARG A 133 1.14 -26.59 -2.58
CA ARG A 133 1.21 -27.73 -1.64
C ARG A 133 1.00 -27.29 -0.19
N LEU A 134 1.56 -26.15 0.21
CA LEU A 134 1.34 -25.59 1.54
C LEU A 134 -0.15 -25.21 1.75
N LEU A 135 -0.79 -24.61 0.74
CA LEU A 135 -2.22 -24.25 0.79
C LEU A 135 -3.16 -25.47 0.79
N MET A 136 -2.71 -26.61 0.29
CA MET A 136 -3.46 -27.87 0.26
C MET A 136 -3.24 -28.76 1.47
N ALA A 137 -2.37 -28.36 2.40
CA ALA A 137 -2.12 -29.14 3.61
C ALA A 137 -3.31 -29.17 4.57
N ASP A 138 -3.37 -30.12 5.49
CA ASP A 138 -4.47 -30.25 6.47
C ASP A 138 -4.62 -28.98 7.33
N THR A 139 -3.50 -28.42 7.78
CA THR A 139 -3.43 -27.09 8.41
C THR A 139 -3.15 -26.05 7.36
N ARG A 140 -4.19 -25.45 6.81
CA ARG A 140 -4.06 -24.44 5.75
C ARG A 140 -3.53 -23.12 6.30
N PRO A 141 -2.42 -22.58 5.76
CA PRO A 141 -1.95 -21.26 6.14
C PRO A 141 -2.88 -20.16 5.62
N VAL A 142 -2.88 -19.01 6.28
CA VAL A 142 -3.49 -17.79 5.71
C VAL A 142 -2.67 -17.35 4.50
N LEU A 143 -3.33 -17.12 3.38
CA LEU A 143 -2.70 -16.54 2.20
C LEU A 143 -2.79 -15.02 2.26
N ILE A 144 -1.67 -14.33 2.35
CA ILE A 144 -1.59 -12.87 2.38
C ILE A 144 -0.99 -12.38 1.07
N ALA A 145 -1.70 -11.48 0.39
CA ALA A 145 -1.22 -10.77 -0.78
C ALA A 145 -0.88 -9.32 -0.40
N LEU A 146 0.33 -8.86 -0.70
CA LEU A 146 0.77 -7.49 -0.47
C LEU A 146 0.15 -6.48 -1.45
N GLY A 147 -0.60 -6.96 -2.42
CA GLY A 147 -1.34 -6.18 -3.40
C GLY A 147 -2.01 -7.08 -4.40
N MET A 148 -2.88 -6.47 -5.23
CA MET A 148 -3.58 -7.16 -6.32
C MET A 148 -3.40 -6.41 -7.65
N THR A 149 -2.24 -5.80 -7.85
CA THR A 149 -1.85 -5.19 -9.12
C THR A 149 -1.64 -6.28 -10.17
N ARG A 150 -2.22 -6.11 -11.34
CA ARG A 150 -2.18 -7.12 -12.42
C ARG A 150 -0.88 -7.09 -13.20
N TYR A 151 -0.40 -5.89 -13.50
CA TYR A 151 0.83 -5.64 -14.27
C TYR A 151 1.31 -4.20 -14.02
N TRP A 152 2.55 -3.94 -14.35
CA TRP A 152 3.15 -2.61 -14.28
C TRP A 152 4.00 -2.33 -15.53
N GLN A 153 4.31 -1.06 -15.79
CA GLN A 153 5.16 -0.63 -16.90
C GLN A 153 6.61 -0.66 -16.46
N ALA A 154 7.41 -1.55 -17.02
CA ALA A 154 8.87 -1.57 -16.93
C ALA A 154 9.50 -0.89 -18.15
N ASP A 155 10.81 -0.69 -18.12
CA ASP A 155 11.55 -0.07 -19.22
C ASP A 155 11.48 -0.89 -20.53
N ASP A 156 11.38 -2.22 -20.40
CA ASP A 156 11.32 -3.19 -21.51
C ASP A 156 9.88 -3.59 -21.89
N GLY A 157 8.85 -3.01 -21.27
CA GLY A 157 7.45 -3.29 -21.58
C GLY A 157 6.59 -3.62 -20.35
N LEU A 158 5.40 -4.15 -20.59
CA LEU A 158 4.48 -4.56 -19.52
C LEU A 158 4.99 -5.84 -18.85
N ARG A 159 5.05 -5.84 -17.53
CA ARG A 159 5.39 -7.02 -16.72
C ARG A 159 4.22 -7.39 -15.80
N LEU A 160 4.02 -8.70 -15.59
CA LEU A 160 3.05 -9.19 -14.61
C LEU A 160 3.49 -8.77 -13.20
N ASP A 161 2.53 -8.37 -12.38
CA ASP A 161 2.69 -8.16 -10.94
C ASP A 161 2.15 -9.39 -10.18
N VAL A 162 1.97 -9.31 -8.88
CA VAL A 162 1.62 -10.42 -7.98
C VAL A 162 0.21 -10.99 -8.19
N ALA A 163 -0.77 -10.20 -8.61
CA ALA A 163 -2.17 -10.64 -8.69
C ALA A 163 -2.41 -11.90 -9.56
N PRO A 164 -1.83 -12.05 -10.76
CA PRO A 164 -2.00 -13.25 -11.57
C PRO A 164 -1.59 -14.53 -10.83
N PHE A 165 -0.52 -14.48 -10.05
CA PHE A 165 -0.02 -15.62 -9.28
C PHE A 165 -0.89 -15.93 -8.06
N VAL A 166 -1.36 -14.89 -7.36
CA VAL A 166 -2.31 -15.03 -6.25
C VAL A 166 -3.63 -15.63 -6.73
N ILE A 167 -4.18 -15.13 -7.85
CA ILE A 167 -5.43 -15.64 -8.43
C ILE A 167 -5.27 -17.10 -8.88
N ALA A 168 -4.16 -17.46 -9.52
CA ALA A 168 -3.89 -18.85 -9.91
C ALA A 168 -3.87 -19.79 -8.70
N LEU A 169 -3.22 -19.40 -7.60
CA LEU A 169 -3.17 -20.17 -6.37
C LEU A 169 -4.51 -20.21 -5.65
N GLN A 170 -5.25 -19.11 -5.59
CA GLN A 170 -6.62 -19.07 -5.07
C GLN A 170 -7.54 -20.02 -5.84
N HIS A 171 -7.50 -19.96 -7.18
CA HIS A 171 -8.30 -20.83 -8.04
C HIS A 171 -7.99 -22.31 -7.81
N ALA A 172 -6.70 -22.66 -7.71
CA ALA A 172 -6.25 -24.03 -7.55
C ALA A 172 -6.52 -24.61 -6.15
N SER A 173 -6.34 -23.81 -5.10
CA SER A 173 -6.44 -24.25 -3.70
C SER A 173 -7.80 -24.01 -3.04
N GLY A 174 -8.60 -23.08 -3.59
CA GLY A 174 -9.82 -22.57 -2.96
C GLY A 174 -9.58 -21.66 -1.74
N VAL A 175 -8.32 -21.30 -1.43
CA VAL A 175 -7.98 -20.41 -0.32
C VAL A 175 -8.05 -18.96 -0.79
N ALA A 176 -8.98 -18.19 -0.23
CA ALA A 176 -9.08 -16.76 -0.53
C ALA A 176 -7.88 -15.97 0.05
N PRO A 177 -7.28 -15.05 -0.72
CA PRO A 177 -6.22 -14.20 -0.19
C PRO A 177 -6.78 -13.11 0.72
N LEU A 178 -6.03 -12.78 1.77
CA LEU A 178 -6.19 -11.56 2.54
C LEU A 178 -5.28 -10.52 1.90
N VAL A 179 -5.84 -9.39 1.47
CA VAL A 179 -5.09 -8.36 0.74
C VAL A 179 -4.70 -7.23 1.69
N LEU A 180 -3.42 -6.86 1.67
CA LEU A 180 -2.87 -5.79 2.53
C LEU A 180 -2.19 -4.71 1.67
N GLY A 181 -2.97 -4.17 0.74
CA GLY A 181 -2.62 -3.05 -0.13
C GLY A 181 -3.88 -2.36 -0.63
N LYS A 182 -3.78 -1.08 -1.03
CA LYS A 182 -4.91 -0.34 -1.63
C LYS A 182 -5.44 -1.07 -2.87
N PRO A 183 -6.76 -1.15 -3.11
CA PRO A 183 -7.87 -0.49 -2.41
C PRO A 183 -8.46 -1.25 -1.21
N ASP A 184 -7.86 -2.33 -0.74
CA ASP A 184 -8.46 -3.19 0.28
C ASP A 184 -8.66 -2.46 1.63
N GLY A 185 -9.82 -2.70 2.26
CA GLY A 185 -10.20 -2.07 3.52
C GLY A 185 -9.27 -2.40 4.68
N LEU A 186 -8.62 -3.58 4.69
CA LEU A 186 -7.65 -3.95 5.74
C LEU A 186 -6.41 -3.06 5.71
N PHE A 187 -5.98 -2.62 4.52
CA PHE A 187 -4.87 -1.69 4.41
C PHE A 187 -5.23 -0.32 4.99
N TYR A 188 -6.43 0.19 4.71
CA TYR A 188 -6.91 1.44 5.30
C TYR A 188 -7.13 1.32 6.81
N GLN A 189 -7.60 0.19 7.30
CA GLN A 189 -7.69 -0.07 8.75
C GLN A 189 -6.31 -0.04 9.43
N ALA A 190 -5.29 -0.64 8.80
CA ALA A 190 -3.91 -0.56 9.29
C ALA A 190 -3.40 0.89 9.32
N ALA A 191 -3.71 1.69 8.28
CA ALA A 191 -3.35 3.11 8.20
C ALA A 191 -4.03 3.92 9.32
N LEU A 192 -5.33 3.74 9.52
CA LEU A 192 -6.09 4.42 10.57
C LEU A 192 -5.59 4.07 11.97
N LYS A 193 -5.26 2.79 12.20
CA LYS A 193 -4.68 2.33 13.46
C LYS A 193 -3.32 2.96 13.72
N MET A 194 -2.45 2.99 12.72
CA MET A 194 -1.12 3.61 12.81
C MET A 194 -1.21 5.12 13.07
N LEU A 195 -2.18 5.79 12.43
CA LEU A 195 -2.44 7.22 12.60
C LEU A 195 -3.16 7.54 13.92
N GLY A 196 -3.80 6.55 14.57
CA GLY A 196 -4.60 6.74 15.78
C GLY A 196 -5.89 7.53 15.50
N SER A 197 -6.46 7.42 14.29
CA SER A 197 -7.62 8.21 13.85
C SER A 197 -8.79 7.31 13.44
N LYS A 198 -9.99 7.92 13.35
CA LYS A 198 -11.19 7.26 12.86
C LYS A 198 -11.41 7.58 11.38
N ALA A 199 -12.07 6.67 10.66
CA ALA A 199 -12.32 6.80 9.23
C ALA A 199 -13.05 8.12 8.90
N GLU A 200 -14.12 8.44 9.61
CA GLU A 200 -14.92 9.66 9.39
C GLU A 200 -14.18 10.97 9.72
N GLN A 201 -13.01 10.89 10.35
CA GLN A 201 -12.14 12.01 10.68
C GLN A 201 -10.86 12.03 9.84
N THR A 202 -10.79 11.19 8.81
CA THR A 202 -9.58 11.04 8.00
C THR A 202 -9.89 11.31 6.53
N LEU A 203 -9.04 12.10 5.90
CA LEU A 203 -9.07 12.34 4.45
C LEU A 203 -8.02 11.43 3.78
N MET A 204 -8.36 10.89 2.62
CA MET A 204 -7.38 10.31 1.70
C MET A 204 -7.15 11.29 0.55
N VAL A 205 -5.89 11.56 0.22
CA VAL A 205 -5.50 12.36 -0.96
C VAL A 205 -4.70 11.46 -1.89
N GLY A 206 -5.20 11.23 -3.09
CA GLY A 206 -4.59 10.31 -4.05
C GLY A 206 -4.88 10.67 -5.50
N ASP A 207 -4.19 9.99 -6.42
CA ASP A 207 -4.29 10.17 -7.88
C ASP A 207 -5.01 9.03 -8.58
N ASP A 208 -5.19 7.89 -7.89
CA ASP A 208 -5.82 6.68 -8.43
C ASP A 208 -7.29 6.61 -8.01
N ILE A 209 -8.20 6.78 -8.97
CA ILE A 209 -9.65 6.81 -8.72
C ILE A 209 -10.16 5.55 -8.02
N ARG A 210 -9.54 4.38 -8.27
CA ARG A 210 -9.94 3.11 -7.65
C ARG A 210 -9.10 2.78 -6.42
N GLY A 211 -7.77 2.90 -6.57
CA GLY A 211 -6.84 2.55 -5.50
C GLY A 211 -7.00 3.46 -4.28
N ASP A 212 -7.09 4.76 -4.50
CA ASP A 212 -7.10 5.76 -3.45
C ASP A 212 -8.50 6.22 -3.10
N ILE A 213 -9.29 6.60 -4.10
CA ILE A 213 -10.58 7.25 -3.85
C ILE A 213 -11.65 6.22 -3.48
N GLU A 214 -11.94 5.28 -4.38
CA GLU A 214 -12.96 4.26 -4.13
C GLU A 214 -12.63 3.41 -2.88
N GLY A 215 -11.36 2.96 -2.78
CA GLY A 215 -10.92 2.15 -1.64
C GLY A 215 -11.03 2.89 -0.30
N ALA A 216 -10.64 4.17 -0.24
CA ALA A 216 -10.79 4.98 0.96
C ALA A 216 -12.26 5.21 1.32
N GLN A 217 -13.11 5.55 0.35
CA GLN A 217 -14.55 5.74 0.58
C GLN A 217 -15.24 4.45 1.05
N GLN A 218 -14.88 3.29 0.49
CA GLN A 218 -15.37 1.98 0.96
C GLN A 218 -14.92 1.67 2.39
N ALA A 219 -13.78 2.20 2.82
CA ALA A 219 -13.30 2.12 4.19
C ALA A 219 -13.87 3.22 5.13
N GLY A 220 -14.76 4.08 4.62
CA GLY A 220 -15.46 5.12 5.38
C GLY A 220 -14.70 6.45 5.51
N LEU A 221 -13.63 6.64 4.74
CA LEU A 221 -12.90 7.91 4.69
C LEU A 221 -13.54 8.85 3.67
N ASN A 222 -13.31 10.15 3.82
CA ASN A 222 -13.47 11.11 2.71
C ASN A 222 -12.23 11.07 1.81
N ALA A 223 -12.40 11.34 0.50
CA ALA A 223 -11.32 11.19 -0.45
C ALA A 223 -11.24 12.35 -1.45
N ILE A 224 -10.03 12.89 -1.61
CA ILE A 224 -9.69 14.00 -2.50
C ILE A 224 -8.85 13.45 -3.66
N LEU A 225 -9.32 13.65 -4.87
CA LEU A 225 -8.58 13.27 -6.09
C LEU A 225 -7.70 14.43 -6.53
N VAL A 226 -6.41 14.16 -6.78
CA VAL A 226 -5.52 15.12 -7.46
C VAL A 226 -5.48 14.81 -8.96
N ARG A 227 -5.35 15.87 -9.79
CA ARG A 227 -5.27 15.73 -11.27
C ARG A 227 -3.85 15.49 -11.78
N THR A 228 -2.96 15.01 -10.92
CA THR A 228 -1.60 14.59 -11.27
C THR A 228 -1.50 13.08 -11.37
N GLY A 229 -0.35 12.54 -11.71
CA GLY A 229 -0.06 11.11 -11.68
C GLY A 229 -0.91 10.28 -12.65
N LYS A 230 -1.63 9.31 -12.14
CA LYS A 230 -2.47 8.37 -12.91
C LYS A 230 -3.80 8.96 -13.37
N PHE A 231 -4.22 10.09 -12.82
CA PHE A 231 -5.50 10.72 -13.13
C PHE A 231 -5.74 10.85 -14.64
N ARG A 232 -6.95 10.53 -15.07
CA ARG A 232 -7.48 10.76 -16.42
C ARG A 232 -8.86 11.38 -16.32
N SER A 233 -9.19 12.29 -17.22
CA SER A 233 -10.52 12.95 -17.21
C SER A 233 -11.68 11.95 -17.23
N VAL A 234 -11.52 10.81 -17.91
CA VAL A 234 -12.52 9.73 -17.97
C VAL A 234 -12.76 9.06 -16.61
N ASP A 235 -11.85 9.22 -15.63
CA ASP A 235 -12.01 8.62 -14.30
C ASP A 235 -13.21 9.22 -13.57
N LEU A 236 -13.53 10.50 -13.81
CA LEU A 236 -14.70 11.18 -13.24
C LEU A 236 -16.04 10.69 -13.85
N GLU A 237 -15.99 9.94 -14.94
CA GLU A 237 -17.17 9.37 -15.63
C GLU A 237 -17.46 7.93 -15.19
N GLN A 238 -16.57 7.31 -14.37
CA GLN A 238 -16.69 5.90 -13.96
C GLN A 238 -17.68 5.64 -12.82
N GLY A 239 -18.44 6.66 -12.39
CA GLY A 239 -19.43 6.53 -11.32
C GLY A 239 -18.86 6.66 -9.90
N ILE A 240 -17.53 6.69 -9.73
CA ILE A 240 -16.86 7.00 -8.47
C ILE A 240 -16.80 8.52 -8.32
N LYS A 241 -17.30 9.03 -7.19
CA LYS A 241 -17.38 10.48 -6.95
C LYS A 241 -16.44 10.84 -5.80
N PRO A 242 -15.26 11.46 -6.09
CA PRO A 242 -14.43 12.05 -5.04
C PRO A 242 -15.19 13.10 -4.23
N ASP A 243 -14.93 13.24 -2.94
CA ASP A 243 -15.50 14.29 -2.10
C ASP A 243 -14.99 15.68 -2.50
N ALA A 244 -13.78 15.74 -3.06
CA ALA A 244 -13.25 16.93 -3.73
C ALA A 244 -12.25 16.52 -4.83
N VAL A 245 -12.00 17.45 -5.76
CA VAL A 245 -10.97 17.34 -6.80
C VAL A 245 -10.13 18.61 -6.76
N ILE A 246 -8.81 18.47 -6.67
CA ILE A 246 -7.85 19.57 -6.74
C ILE A 246 -6.86 19.32 -7.88
N ASP A 247 -6.26 20.38 -8.41
CA ASP A 247 -5.37 20.22 -9.58
C ASP A 247 -4.05 19.54 -9.19
N SER A 248 -3.52 19.84 -8.00
CA SER A 248 -2.26 19.30 -7.52
C SER A 248 -2.18 19.37 -6.00
N ILE A 249 -1.21 18.67 -5.40
CA ILE A 249 -0.96 18.72 -3.96
C ILE A 249 -0.65 20.15 -3.46
N LYS A 250 -0.14 21.04 -4.30
CA LYS A 250 0.10 22.45 -3.95
C LYS A 250 -1.17 23.21 -3.53
N ASP A 251 -2.34 22.75 -4.00
CA ASP A 251 -3.62 23.40 -3.75
C ASP A 251 -4.26 22.89 -2.45
N PHE A 252 -3.71 21.81 -1.86
CA PHE A 252 -4.23 21.20 -0.64
C PHE A 252 -4.28 22.15 0.57
N PRO A 253 -3.26 22.97 0.87
CA PRO A 253 -3.32 23.90 1.99
C PRO A 253 -4.48 24.91 1.90
N GLN A 254 -4.72 25.48 0.71
CA GLN A 254 -5.84 26.38 0.48
C GLN A 254 -7.18 25.66 0.64
N TRP A 255 -7.32 24.49 -0.01
CA TRP A 255 -8.53 23.67 0.09
C TRP A 255 -8.85 23.32 1.56
N TRP A 256 -7.84 22.95 2.34
CA TRP A 256 -8.00 22.65 3.77
C TRP A 256 -8.53 23.83 4.57
N GLN A 257 -7.94 25.02 4.38
CA GLN A 257 -8.37 26.24 5.07
C GLN A 257 -9.82 26.61 4.77
N GLU A 258 -10.25 26.40 3.54
CA GLU A 258 -11.62 26.73 3.09
C GLU A 258 -12.68 25.72 3.59
N ASN A 259 -12.32 24.45 3.78
CA ASN A 259 -13.28 23.37 4.02
C ASN A 259 -13.20 22.73 5.42
N ILE A 260 -12.06 22.75 6.09
CA ILE A 260 -11.81 22.02 7.35
C ILE A 260 -11.59 22.97 8.53
N SER A 261 -10.93 24.10 8.33
CA SER A 261 -10.52 25.03 9.40
C SER A 261 -11.65 26.00 9.85
N ARG A 262 -12.90 25.65 9.60
CA ARG A 262 -14.06 26.45 10.05
C ARG A 262 -14.56 26.02 11.41
#